data_3be7dea262bfd9540eb6922d42ace3c5
#
_entry.id   3be7dea262bfd9540eb6922d42ace3c5
#
_cell.length_a   1.000
_cell.length_b   1.000
_cell.length_c   1.000
_cell.angle_alpha   90.00
_cell.angle_beta   90.00
_cell.angle_gamma   90.00
#
_symmetry.space_group_name_H-M   'P 1'
#
loop_
_entity.id
_entity.type
_entity.pdbx_description
1 polymer ?
#
loop_
_entity_poly.entity_id
_entity_poly.type
_entity_poly.pdbx_seq_one_letter_code
_entity_poly.pdbx_strand_id
1 'polypeptide(L)'
;MNKFVLKVLWLDKSVAIALDQCAGNTTHPLTEYFFWPRKDAWEELKNQLDTYSWIPPNEAIVLLNQTTDIINCWQEEGKQYSAKKIQEKFTQCLFVGHD
;
A
#
# COMPACT_ATOMS: atom_id res chain seq x y z
N MET A 1 0.53 16.83 6.79
CA MET A 1 1.22 16.32 5.59
C MET A 1 1.76 14.92 5.85
N ASN A 2 1.43 13.98 4.98
CA ASN A 2 1.90 12.60 5.14
C ASN A 2 3.35 12.49 4.69
N LYS A 3 4.18 11.87 5.54
CA LYS A 3 5.57 11.62 5.21
C LYS A 3 5.76 10.35 4.41
N PHE A 4 4.77 9.48 4.41
CA PHE A 4 4.83 8.18 3.77
C PHE A 4 3.55 7.96 2.99
N VAL A 5 3.66 7.21 1.91
CA VAL A 5 2.49 6.86 1.09
C VAL A 5 2.62 5.40 0.66
N LEU A 6 1.50 4.69 0.70
CA LEU A 6 1.46 3.34 0.16
C LEU A 6 1.20 3.41 -1.34
N LYS A 7 2.00 2.68 -2.10
CA LYS A 7 1.76 2.46 -3.52
C LYS A 7 1.11 1.11 -3.70
N VAL A 8 0.09 1.05 -4.54
CA VAL A 8 -0.69 -0.16 -4.72
C VAL A 8 -0.79 -0.50 -6.20
N LEU A 9 -0.48 -1.76 -6.52
CA LEU A 9 -0.77 -2.33 -7.83
C LEU A 9 -2.03 -3.17 -7.69
N TRP A 10 -3.08 -2.75 -8.37
CA TRP A 10 -4.39 -3.41 -8.31
C TRP A 10 -4.53 -4.32 -9.52
N LEU A 11 -4.41 -5.62 -9.32
CA LEU A 11 -4.37 -6.60 -10.40
C LEU A 11 -5.51 -7.60 -10.24
N ASP A 12 -5.79 -8.35 -11.31
CA ASP A 12 -6.88 -9.31 -11.30
C ASP A 12 -6.66 -10.45 -10.32
N LYS A 13 -5.45 -10.95 -10.25
CA LYS A 13 -5.14 -12.15 -9.47
C LYS A 13 -4.31 -11.87 -8.25
N SER A 14 -3.96 -10.62 -8.04
CA SER A 14 -3.15 -10.24 -6.88
C SER A 14 -3.28 -8.76 -6.64
N VAL A 15 -2.86 -8.34 -5.47
CA VAL A 15 -2.65 -6.93 -5.14
C VAL A 15 -1.23 -6.81 -4.59
N ALA A 16 -0.53 -5.77 -4.98
CA ALA A 16 0.84 -5.54 -4.51
C ALA A 16 0.93 -4.20 -3.82
N ILE A 17 1.70 -4.14 -2.76
CA ILE A 17 1.80 -2.97 -1.90
C ILE A 17 3.27 -2.66 -1.67
N ALA A 18 3.62 -1.38 -1.81
CA ALA A 18 4.96 -0.87 -1.54
C ALA A 18 4.86 0.40 -0.73
N LEU A 19 5.95 0.75 -0.06
CA LEU A 19 6.02 1.96 0.76
C LEU A 19 6.98 2.95 0.12
N ASP A 20 6.51 4.18 -0.05
CA ASP A 20 7.35 5.29 -0.50
C ASP A 20 7.43 6.35 0.58
N GLN A 21 8.52 7.08 0.58
CA GLN A 21 8.69 8.27 1.41
C GLN A 21 8.40 9.51 0.58
N CYS A 22 7.62 10.41 1.13
CA CYS A 22 7.32 11.68 0.48
C CYS A 22 8.39 12.70 0.83
N ALA A 23 8.92 13.38 -0.19
CA ALA A 23 9.95 14.40 0.00
C ALA A 23 9.64 15.56 -0.96
N GLY A 24 9.05 16.62 -0.44
CA GLY A 24 8.62 17.74 -1.26
C GLY A 24 7.56 17.30 -2.26
N ASN A 25 7.82 17.51 -3.54
CA ASN A 25 6.88 17.16 -4.61
C ASN A 25 7.12 15.77 -5.19
N THR A 26 8.07 15.01 -4.63
CA THR A 26 8.43 13.70 -5.17
C THR A 26 8.28 12.63 -4.11
N THR A 27 8.27 11.38 -4.58
CA THR A 27 8.30 10.23 -3.68
C THR A 27 9.51 9.37 -4.01
N HIS A 28 10.02 8.70 -2.97
CA HIS A 28 11.18 7.81 -3.11
C HIS A 28 10.80 6.44 -2.57
N PRO A 29 11.04 5.37 -3.32
CA PRO A 29 10.68 4.04 -2.84
C PRO A 29 11.54 3.63 -1.65
N LEU A 30 10.89 3.13 -0.63
CA LEU A 30 11.56 2.54 0.53
C LEU A 30 11.56 1.03 0.47
N THR A 31 10.58 0.44 -0.18
CA THR A 31 10.45 -1.01 -0.29
C THR A 31 10.19 -1.41 -1.73
N GLU A 32 10.41 -2.70 -2.01
CA GLU A 32 9.85 -3.30 -3.22
C GLU A 32 8.37 -3.56 -3.02
N TYR A 33 7.71 -4.07 -4.07
CA TYR A 33 6.30 -4.45 -3.97
C TYR A 33 6.18 -5.81 -3.31
N PHE A 34 5.26 -5.91 -2.34
CA PHE A 34 4.93 -7.17 -1.68
C PHE A 34 3.56 -7.61 -2.18
N PHE A 35 3.45 -8.86 -2.59
CA PHE A 35 2.27 -9.37 -3.28
C PHE A 35 1.37 -10.16 -2.35
N TRP A 36 0.08 -10.08 -2.58
CA TRP A 36 -0.96 -10.80 -1.88
C TRP A 36 -1.92 -11.41 -2.91
N PRO A 37 -2.43 -12.64 -2.78
CA PRO A 37 -2.27 -13.56 -1.64
C PRO A 37 -1.09 -14.52 -1.81
N ARG A 38 -0.33 -14.39 -2.88
CA ARG A 38 0.77 -15.31 -3.18
C ARG A 38 1.80 -15.32 -2.07
N LYS A 39 2.02 -14.14 -1.49
CA LYS A 39 2.85 -13.97 -0.30
C LYS A 39 2.06 -13.14 0.69
N ASP A 40 2.55 -13.07 1.93
CA ASP A 40 1.89 -12.28 2.95
C ASP A 40 2.40 -10.85 2.92
N ALA A 41 1.79 -10.04 2.05
CA ALA A 41 2.20 -8.64 1.86
C ALA A 41 2.14 -7.85 3.16
N TRP A 42 1.13 -8.11 4.00
CA TRP A 42 0.97 -7.40 5.26
C TRP A 42 2.16 -7.66 6.19
N GLU A 43 2.54 -8.93 6.34
CA GLU A 43 3.63 -9.29 7.22
C GLU A 43 4.98 -8.81 6.67
N GLU A 44 5.17 -8.90 5.36
CA GLU A 44 6.40 -8.39 4.76
C GLU A 44 6.53 -6.90 4.96
N LEU A 45 5.44 -6.15 4.80
CA LEU A 45 5.46 -4.71 5.05
C LEU A 45 5.73 -4.41 6.52
N LYS A 46 5.09 -5.16 7.43
CA LYS A 46 5.32 -4.98 8.86
C LYS A 46 6.78 -5.19 9.21
N ASN A 47 7.41 -6.22 8.65
CA ASN A 47 8.83 -6.49 8.90
C ASN A 47 9.70 -5.34 8.42
N GLN A 48 9.37 -4.76 7.27
CA GLN A 48 10.12 -3.60 6.78
C GLN A 48 9.93 -2.39 7.69
N LEU A 49 8.72 -2.14 8.13
CA LEU A 49 8.46 -1.03 9.06
C LEU A 49 9.22 -1.20 10.37
N ASP A 50 9.33 -2.43 10.86
CA ASP A 50 10.10 -2.72 12.06
C ASP A 50 11.59 -2.47 11.84
N THR A 51 12.07 -2.69 10.62
CA THR A 51 13.47 -2.45 10.26
C THR A 51 13.81 -0.97 10.24
N TYR A 52 12.88 -0.13 9.79
CA TYR A 52 13.09 1.30 9.71
C TYR A 52 12.72 1.96 11.05
N SER A 53 13.66 1.92 12.00
CA SER A 53 13.40 2.40 13.36
C SER A 53 13.05 3.88 13.42
N TRP A 54 13.38 4.64 12.38
CA TRP A 54 13.07 6.06 12.31
C TRP A 54 11.63 6.37 11.92
N ILE A 55 10.84 5.35 11.54
CA ILE A 55 9.41 5.54 11.28
C ILE A 55 8.67 5.51 12.61
N PRO A 56 7.93 6.58 12.95
CA PRO A 56 7.20 6.60 14.22
C PRO A 56 6.18 5.46 14.31
N PRO A 57 6.04 4.83 15.49
CA PRO A 57 5.09 3.71 15.62
C PRO A 57 3.65 4.04 15.25
N ASN A 58 3.19 5.26 15.54
CA ASN A 58 1.82 5.64 15.19
C ASN A 58 1.63 5.73 13.68
N GLU A 59 2.64 6.14 12.94
CA GLU A 59 2.55 6.16 11.48
C GLU A 59 2.61 4.75 10.91
N ALA A 60 3.43 3.87 11.50
CA ALA A 60 3.48 2.47 11.08
C ALA A 60 2.12 1.80 11.24
N ILE A 61 1.44 2.06 12.35
CA ILE A 61 0.11 1.49 12.60
C ILE A 61 -0.90 1.97 11.55
N VAL A 62 -0.87 3.26 11.21
CA VAL A 62 -1.76 3.81 10.19
C VAL A 62 -1.52 3.13 8.84
N LEU A 63 -0.25 2.97 8.47
CA LEU A 63 0.10 2.32 7.20
C LEU A 63 -0.36 0.87 7.17
N LEU A 64 -0.19 0.14 8.27
CA LEU A 64 -0.63 -1.25 8.34
C LEU A 64 -2.15 -1.37 8.29
N ASN A 65 -2.86 -0.43 8.92
CA ASN A 65 -4.32 -0.41 8.85
C ASN A 65 -4.81 -0.14 7.43
N GLN A 66 -4.16 0.78 6.73
CA GLN A 66 -4.47 1.04 5.32
C GLN A 66 -4.23 -0.21 4.48
N THR A 67 -3.13 -0.91 4.74
CA THR A 67 -2.80 -2.15 4.04
C THR A 67 -3.89 -3.20 4.26
N THR A 68 -4.35 -3.35 5.49
CA THR A 68 -5.44 -4.27 5.82
C THR A 68 -6.70 -3.93 5.03
N ASP A 69 -7.07 -2.66 5.02
CA ASP A 69 -8.28 -2.22 4.32
C ASP A 69 -8.17 -2.46 2.81
N ILE A 70 -7.01 -2.20 2.23
CA ILE A 70 -6.76 -2.41 0.81
C ILE A 70 -6.88 -3.90 0.46
N ILE A 71 -6.24 -4.76 1.24
CA ILE A 71 -6.28 -6.20 0.99
C ILE A 71 -7.71 -6.73 1.13
N ASN A 72 -8.41 -6.31 2.17
CA ASN A 72 -9.79 -6.73 2.38
C ASN A 72 -10.69 -6.29 1.23
N CYS A 73 -10.54 -5.06 0.80
CA CYS A 73 -11.31 -4.54 -0.32
C CYS A 73 -11.02 -5.31 -1.61
N TRP A 74 -9.75 -5.63 -1.84
CA TRP A 74 -9.37 -6.41 -3.01
C TRP A 74 -9.98 -7.81 -2.97
N GLN A 75 -9.98 -8.46 -1.81
CA GLN A 75 -10.54 -9.80 -1.64
C GLN A 75 -12.05 -9.83 -1.83
N GLU A 76 -12.73 -8.79 -1.37
CA GLU A 76 -14.20 -8.75 -1.40
C GLU A 76 -14.73 -8.22 -2.74
N GLU A 77 -14.08 -7.22 -3.30
CA GLU A 77 -14.63 -6.47 -4.43
C GLU A 77 -13.67 -6.33 -5.61
N GLY A 78 -12.47 -6.86 -5.49
CA GLY A 78 -11.35 -6.54 -6.35
C GLY A 78 -11.60 -6.54 -7.83
N LYS A 79 -12.31 -7.53 -8.32
CA LYS A 79 -12.51 -7.68 -9.77
C LYS A 79 -13.54 -6.71 -10.33
N GLN A 80 -14.32 -6.07 -9.47
CA GLN A 80 -15.39 -5.17 -9.88
C GLN A 80 -14.92 -3.74 -10.06
N TYR A 81 -13.76 -3.40 -9.51
CA TYR A 81 -13.28 -2.04 -9.55
C TYR A 81 -12.02 -1.90 -10.36
N SER A 82 -11.95 -0.83 -11.15
CA SER A 82 -10.72 -0.43 -11.80
C SER A 82 -9.80 0.24 -10.77
N ALA A 83 -8.52 0.34 -11.10
CA ALA A 83 -7.57 1.05 -10.24
C ALA A 83 -8.02 2.50 -10.00
N LYS A 84 -8.60 3.14 -11.03
CA LYS A 84 -9.09 4.50 -10.89
C LYS A 84 -10.19 4.62 -9.85
N LYS A 85 -11.12 3.67 -9.84
CA LYS A 85 -12.23 3.70 -8.90
C LYS A 85 -11.77 3.44 -7.48
N ILE A 86 -10.82 2.53 -7.30
CA ILE A 86 -10.24 2.24 -6.01
C ILE A 86 -9.44 3.43 -5.49
N GLN A 87 -8.77 4.15 -6.38
CA GLN A 87 -8.05 5.36 -5.99
C GLN A 87 -9.00 6.40 -5.35
N GLU A 88 -10.21 6.51 -5.84
CA GLU A 88 -11.20 7.41 -5.27
C GLU A 88 -11.62 6.99 -3.86
N LYS A 89 -11.61 5.69 -3.59
CA LYS A 89 -11.96 5.16 -2.27
C LYS A 89 -10.81 5.32 -1.26
N PHE A 90 -9.57 5.16 -1.72
CA PHE A 90 -8.39 5.27 -0.87
C PHE A 90 -7.54 6.43 -1.33
N THR A 91 -7.97 7.64 -0.98
CA THR A 91 -7.32 8.87 -1.47
C THR A 91 -5.94 9.08 -0.87
N GLN A 92 -5.61 8.43 0.24
CA GLN A 92 -4.31 8.58 0.90
C GLN A 92 -3.26 7.65 0.35
N CYS A 93 -3.65 6.73 -0.55
CA CYS A 93 -2.74 5.78 -1.16
C CYS A 93 -2.60 6.11 -2.64
N LEU A 94 -1.48 5.68 -3.22
CA LEU A 94 -1.20 5.94 -4.63
C LEU A 94 -1.37 4.65 -5.40
N PHE A 95 -2.41 4.57 -6.22
CA PHE A 95 -2.66 3.40 -7.05
C PHE A 95 -1.98 3.59 -8.39
N VAL A 96 -1.18 2.62 -8.78
CA VAL A 96 -0.47 2.61 -10.06
C VAL A 96 -0.94 1.41 -10.87
N GLY A 97 -0.76 1.48 -12.18
CA GLY A 97 -1.18 0.39 -13.05
C GLY A 97 -2.31 0.82 -13.95
N HIS A 98 -2.93 -0.17 -14.59
CA HIS A 98 -3.96 0.06 -15.59
C HIS A 98 -5.32 -0.42 -15.11
N ASP A 99 -6.32 0.26 -15.57
CA ASP A 99 -7.70 -0.16 -15.35
C ASP A 99 -8.05 -1.38 -16.19
#